data_4df7c31a696948ddcc2cbaa0efbd7436
#
_entry.id   4df7c31a696948ddcc2cbaa0efbd7436
#
_cell.length_a   1.000
_cell.length_b   1.000
_cell.length_c   1.000
_cell.angle_alpha   90.00
_cell.angle_beta   90.00
_cell.angle_gamma   90.00
#
_symmetry.space_group_name_H-M   'P 1'
#
loop_
_entity.id
_entity.type
_entity.pdbx_description
1 polymer ?
#
loop_
_entity_poly.entity_id
_entity_poly.type
_entity_poly.pdbx_seq_one_letter_code
_entity_poly.pdbx_strand_id
1 'polypeptide(L)' 'MPPSSDRDIEKDYPTAEFVAKLRCLADCLETGKNFEIQVAGERIYIPDRAVFNIEHEREGGEHELQFQLEWRD' A
#
# COMPACT_ATOMS: atom_id res chain seq x y z
N MET A 1 -15.21 21.40 -5.49
CA MET A 1 -14.19 20.57 -4.86
C MET A 1 -13.06 20.31 -5.84
N PRO A 2 -11.87 20.53 -5.47
CA PRO A 2 -10.79 20.16 -6.35
C PRO A 2 -10.81 18.66 -6.55
N PRO A 3 -10.48 18.18 -7.73
CA PRO A 3 -10.31 16.75 -7.92
C PRO A 3 -9.23 16.26 -6.95
N SER A 4 -9.30 15.00 -6.58
CA SER A 4 -8.24 14.40 -5.82
C SER A 4 -6.96 14.59 -6.62
N SER A 5 -5.97 15.14 -5.99
CA SER A 5 -4.68 15.35 -6.64
C SER A 5 -4.05 14.01 -6.96
N ASP A 6 -3.51 13.92 -8.14
CA ASP A 6 -2.66 12.78 -8.46
C ASP A 6 -1.49 12.76 -7.50
N ARG A 7 -1.13 11.58 -7.07
CA ARG A 7 -0.11 11.42 -6.07
C ARG A 7 0.70 10.15 -6.32
N ASP A 8 2.01 10.30 -6.31
CA ASP A 8 2.93 9.17 -6.41
C ASP A 8 4.05 9.45 -5.42
N ILE A 9 3.86 8.96 -4.20
CA ILE A 9 4.77 9.24 -3.09
C ILE A 9 5.29 7.94 -2.51
N GLU A 10 6.58 7.91 -2.36
CA GLU A 10 7.31 6.80 -1.77
C GLU A 10 7.94 7.29 -0.47
N LYS A 11 7.84 6.47 0.56
CA LYS A 11 8.46 6.78 1.84
C LYS A 11 9.23 5.58 2.36
N ASP A 12 10.44 5.82 2.79
CA ASP A 12 11.27 4.80 3.39
C ASP A 12 10.90 4.61 4.85
N TYR A 13 10.92 3.36 5.30
CA TYR A 13 10.61 3.00 6.68
C TYR A 13 11.70 2.12 7.27
N PRO A 14 12.02 2.28 8.56
CA PRO A 14 12.86 1.29 9.25
C PRO A 14 12.18 -0.07 9.23
N THR A 15 12.99 -1.13 9.27
CA THR A 15 12.48 -2.50 9.17
C THR A 15 11.35 -2.80 10.15
N ALA A 16 11.50 -2.44 11.40
CA ALA A 16 10.48 -2.73 12.42
C ALA A 16 9.14 -2.06 12.11
N GLU A 17 9.17 -0.82 11.65
CA GLU A 17 7.96 -0.09 11.28
C GLU A 17 7.33 -0.67 10.02
N PHE A 18 8.15 -1.05 9.05
CA PHE A 18 7.68 -1.69 7.82
C PHE A 18 6.99 -3.02 8.13
N VAL A 19 7.59 -3.84 8.98
CA VAL A 19 7.01 -5.12 9.41
C VAL A 19 5.67 -4.91 10.12
N ALA A 20 5.58 -3.91 10.99
CA ALA A 20 4.34 -3.61 11.70
C ALA A 20 3.21 -3.24 10.72
N LYS A 21 3.52 -2.46 9.69
CA LYS A 21 2.54 -2.11 8.66
C LYS A 21 2.08 -3.33 7.86
N LEU A 22 2.99 -4.21 7.49
CA LEU A 22 2.66 -5.45 6.79
C LEU A 22 1.78 -6.36 7.62
N ARG A 23 2.08 -6.52 8.90
CA ARG A 23 1.27 -7.34 9.81
C ARG A 23 -0.14 -6.79 9.97
N CYS A 24 -0.25 -5.48 10.10
CA CYS A 24 -1.55 -4.83 10.22
C CYS A 24 -2.39 -5.05 8.95
N LEU A 25 -1.78 -4.91 7.78
CA LEU A 25 -2.45 -5.17 6.51
C LEU A 25 -2.93 -6.63 6.43
N ALA A 26 -2.04 -7.58 6.73
CA ALA A 26 -2.37 -9.00 6.67
C ALA A 26 -3.52 -9.34 7.61
N ASP A 27 -3.48 -8.84 8.84
CA ASP A 27 -4.53 -9.08 9.83
C ASP A 27 -5.87 -8.52 9.39
N CYS A 28 -5.88 -7.31 8.85
CA CYS A 28 -7.12 -6.68 8.39
C CYS A 28 -7.74 -7.43 7.23
N LEU A 29 -6.93 -7.85 6.27
CA LEU A 29 -7.40 -8.63 5.13
C LEU A 29 -7.93 -10.00 5.55
N GLU A 30 -7.23 -10.65 6.46
CA GLU A 30 -7.62 -11.97 6.94
C GLU A 30 -8.92 -11.95 7.73
N THR A 31 -9.13 -10.94 8.55
CA THR A 31 -10.33 -10.82 9.39
C THR A 31 -11.49 -10.12 8.69
N GLY A 32 -11.28 -9.59 7.50
CA GLY A 32 -12.30 -8.85 6.76
C GLY A 32 -12.61 -7.48 7.34
N LYS A 33 -11.73 -6.94 8.18
CA LYS A 33 -11.89 -5.60 8.74
C LYS A 33 -11.40 -4.56 7.75
N ASN A 34 -11.99 -3.36 7.86
CA ASN A 34 -11.52 -2.24 7.06
C ASN A 34 -10.06 -1.95 7.37
N PHE A 35 -9.28 -1.79 6.33
CA PHE A 35 -7.89 -1.45 6.48
C PHE A 35 -7.64 0.02 6.19
N GLU A 36 -6.84 0.62 7.04
CA GLU A 36 -6.45 2.01 6.94
C GLU A 36 -4.96 2.12 7.17
N ILE A 37 -4.28 2.85 6.30
CA ILE A 37 -2.83 3.06 6.42
C ILE A 37 -2.52 4.53 6.21
N GLN A 38 -1.53 5.03 6.95
CA GLN A 38 -1.03 6.38 6.74
C GLN A 38 0.29 6.30 6.00
N VAL A 39 0.38 7.03 4.89
CA VAL A 39 1.59 7.10 4.07
C VAL A 39 1.92 8.57 3.82
N ALA A 40 3.09 8.99 4.26
CA ALA A 40 3.57 10.37 4.05
C ALA A 40 2.51 11.43 4.40
N GLY A 41 1.89 11.27 5.57
CA GLY A 41 0.93 12.25 6.10
C GLY A 41 -0.49 12.12 5.61
N GLU A 42 -0.77 11.21 4.70
CA GLU A 42 -2.13 10.99 4.21
C GLU A 42 -2.66 9.65 4.68
N ARG A 43 -3.90 9.64 5.14
CA ARG A 43 -4.58 8.44 5.58
C ARG A 43 -5.36 7.85 4.42
N ILE A 44 -5.12 6.58 4.14
CA ILE A 44 -5.70 5.89 3.00
C ILE A 44 -6.54 4.72 3.49
N TYR A 45 -7.77 4.65 3.02
CA TYR A 45 -8.69 3.54 3.31
C TYR A 45 -8.73 2.60 2.14
N ILE A 46 -8.53 1.32 2.41
CA ILE A 46 -8.53 0.28 1.37
C ILE A 46 -9.94 -0.32 1.32
N PRO A 47 -10.67 -0.15 0.23
CA PRO A 47 -12.03 -0.70 0.13
C PRO A 47 -12.04 -2.20 -0.14
N ASP A 48 -13.15 -2.85 0.15
CA ASP A 48 -13.32 -4.28 -0.08
C ASP A 48 -13.15 -4.68 -1.55
N ARG A 49 -13.44 -3.75 -2.46
CA ARG A 49 -13.31 -3.99 -3.90
C ARG A 49 -11.88 -3.96 -4.42
N ALA A 50 -10.92 -3.65 -3.56
CA ALA A 50 -9.53 -3.62 -3.97
C ALA A 50 -9.08 -5.01 -4.46
N VAL A 51 -8.25 -5.02 -5.48
CA VAL A 51 -7.62 -6.23 -5.98
C VAL A 51 -6.15 -6.23 -5.62
N PHE A 52 -5.58 -7.41 -5.48
CA PHE A 52 -4.22 -7.55 -4.96
C PHE A 52 -3.33 -8.24 -5.97
N ASN A 53 -2.10 -7.74 -6.10
CA ASN A 53 -1.09 -8.40 -6.91
C ASN A 53 0.30 -8.15 -6.33
N ILE A 54 1.25 -8.93 -6.81
CA ILE A 54 2.66 -8.75 -6.46
C ILE A 54 3.40 -8.56 -7.76
N GLU A 55 4.17 -7.49 -7.85
CA GLU A 55 4.93 -7.15 -9.04
C GLU A 55 6.42 -7.21 -8.75
N HIS A 56 7.15 -7.79 -9.68
CA HIS A 56 8.61 -7.76 -9.66
C HIS A 56 9.10 -7.11 -10.94
N GLU A 57 9.89 -6.08 -10.81
CA GLU A 57 10.49 -5.38 -11.93
C GLU A 57 12.00 -5.47 -11.82
N ARG A 58 12.64 -5.70 -12.94
CA ARG A 58 14.10 -5.79 -13.02
C ARG A 58 14.59 -5.01 -14.22
N GLU A 59 15.56 -4.14 -13.98
CA GLU A 59 16.16 -3.35 -15.06
C GLU A 59 17.57 -2.95 -14.64
N GLY A 60 18.56 -3.23 -15.50
CA GLY A 60 19.93 -2.80 -15.27
C GLY A 60 20.55 -3.27 -13.96
N GLY A 61 20.16 -4.44 -13.47
CA GLY A 61 20.64 -4.96 -12.19
C GLY A 61 19.90 -4.43 -10.98
N GLU A 62 18.93 -3.53 -11.17
CA GLU A 62 18.08 -3.05 -10.09
C GLU A 62 16.79 -3.86 -10.03
N HIS A 63 16.35 -4.17 -8.82
CA HIS A 63 15.14 -4.92 -8.58
C HIS A 63 14.15 -4.12 -7.75
N GLU A 64 12.88 -4.24 -8.11
CA GLU A 64 11.79 -3.68 -7.33
C GLU A 64 10.74 -4.75 -7.13
N LEU A 65 10.37 -4.98 -5.88
CA LEU A 65 9.30 -5.91 -5.52
C LEU A 65 8.20 -5.12 -4.83
N GLN A 66 6.98 -5.21 -5.39
CA GLN A 66 5.84 -4.45 -4.89
C GLN A 66 4.68 -5.36 -4.53
N PHE A 67 4.08 -5.11 -3.39
CA PHE A 67 2.80 -5.68 -3.02
C PHE A 67 1.77 -4.59 -3.29
N GLN A 68 0.91 -4.79 -4.27
CA GLN A 68 0.00 -3.76 -4.77
C GLN A 68 -1.45 -4.04 -4.41
N LEU A 69 -2.13 -3.00 -3.96
CA LEU A 69 -3.57 -3.01 -3.72
C LEU A 69 -4.14 -1.92 -4.63
N GLU A 70 -5.01 -2.30 -5.55
CA GLU A 70 -5.51 -1.37 -6.57
C GLU A 70 -7.02 -1.30 -6.54
N TRP A 71 -7.55 -0.10 -6.65
CA TRP A 71 -8.99 0.14 -6.73
C TRP A 71 -9.26 1.46 -7.44
N ARG A 72 -10.50 1.67 -7.83
CA ARG A 72 -10.96 2.92 -8.40
C ARG A 72 -12.03 3.54 -7.51
N ASP A 73 -12.04 4.86 -7.47
CA ASP A 73 -13.11 5.61 -6.83
C ASP A 73 -14.40 5.60 -7.66
#